data_0dd9c5d41b5dda46e32726568da88add
#
_entry.id   0dd9c5d41b5dda46e32726568da88add
#
_cell.length_a   1.000
_cell.length_b   1.000
_cell.length_c   1.000
_cell.angle_alpha   90.00
_cell.angle_beta   90.00
_cell.angle_gamma   90.00
#
_symmetry.space_group_name_H-M   'P 1'
#
loop_
_entity.id
_entity.type
_entity.pdbx_description
1 polymer ?
#
loop_
_entity_poly.entity_id
_entity_poly.type
_entity_poly.pdbx_seq_one_letter_code
_entity_poly.pdbx_strand_id
1 'polypeptide(L)'
;MKTVVFITGTNCVGKSTVAWALINRFGGIGEEADCFTVCNDRRFGLVGRYDGKKYGGVDRLTNEKGSSCTSRLSEAVGLALDTCDVVLCEGSYMDTFGMNLTNALFLGDKALIVSLYAPPLVLYSRLKERSDGKHGVVKRDFERVFAKQRRAMSAAQKYQSIGVKVMQFDTSKTTAEKILENIIDYSLTK
;
A
#
# COMPACT_ATOMS: atom_id res chain seq x y z
N MET A 1 -13.75 15.93 2.97
CA MET A 1 -12.50 15.98 2.18
C MET A 1 -12.00 14.56 2.05
N LYS A 2 -11.82 14.09 0.84
CA LYS A 2 -11.45 12.71 0.51
C LYS A 2 -9.93 12.59 0.30
N THR A 3 -9.30 11.59 0.88
CA THR A 3 -7.85 11.37 0.77
C THR A 3 -7.55 10.01 0.17
N VAL A 4 -6.68 9.95 -0.84
CA VAL A 4 -6.14 8.70 -1.37
C VAL A 4 -4.69 8.54 -0.94
N VAL A 5 -4.37 7.40 -0.34
CA VAL A 5 -3.04 7.07 0.18
C VAL A 5 -2.49 5.84 -0.55
N PHE A 6 -1.35 5.98 -1.20
CA PHE A 6 -0.62 4.86 -1.75
C PHE A 6 0.54 4.46 -0.83
N ILE A 7 0.58 3.20 -0.41
CA ILE A 7 1.74 2.63 0.28
C ILE A 7 2.60 1.90 -0.74
N THR A 8 3.78 2.43 -0.99
CA THR A 8 4.75 1.90 -1.94
C THR A 8 5.93 1.25 -1.22
N GLY A 9 6.68 0.43 -1.92
CA GLY A 9 7.85 -0.24 -1.38
C GLY A 9 7.94 -1.69 -1.83
N THR A 10 9.10 -2.30 -1.62
CA THR A 10 9.39 -3.67 -2.03
C THR A 10 8.62 -4.72 -1.22
N ASN A 11 8.78 -5.99 -1.57
CA ASN A 11 8.31 -7.10 -0.75
C ASN A 11 9.05 -7.11 0.61
N CYS A 12 8.42 -7.62 1.65
CA CYS A 12 8.96 -7.72 3.01
C CYS A 12 9.28 -6.37 3.70
N VAL A 13 8.88 -5.24 3.12
CA VAL A 13 9.11 -3.90 3.71
C VAL A 13 8.04 -3.49 4.73
N GLY A 14 6.94 -4.24 4.87
CA GLY A 14 5.91 -3.98 5.88
C GLY A 14 4.66 -3.24 5.39
N LYS A 15 4.38 -3.15 4.08
CA LYS A 15 3.16 -2.51 3.56
C LYS A 15 1.88 -3.08 4.17
N SER A 16 1.70 -4.40 4.08
CA SER A 16 0.52 -5.06 4.65
C SER A 16 0.48 -4.98 6.18
N THR A 17 1.62 -4.82 6.86
CA THR A 17 1.65 -4.57 8.31
C THR A 17 1.00 -3.23 8.64
N VAL A 18 1.27 -2.18 7.86
CA VAL A 18 0.63 -0.87 8.02
C VAL A 18 -0.87 -0.96 7.71
N ALA A 19 -1.26 -1.70 6.66
CA ALA A 19 -2.67 -1.92 6.33
C ALA A 19 -3.42 -2.64 7.46
N TRP A 20 -2.83 -3.68 8.04
CA TRP A 20 -3.41 -4.38 9.19
C TRP A 20 -3.44 -3.53 10.47
N ALA A 21 -2.42 -2.69 10.70
CA ALA A 21 -2.43 -1.73 11.80
C ALA A 21 -3.61 -0.75 11.67
N LEU A 22 -3.93 -0.30 10.45
CA LEU A 22 -5.10 0.54 10.18
C LEU A 22 -6.40 -0.21 10.48
N ILE A 23 -6.57 -1.42 9.96
CA ILE A 23 -7.76 -2.24 10.22
C ILE A 23 -7.97 -2.42 11.72
N ASN A 24 -6.93 -2.82 12.46
CA ASN A 24 -7.00 -3.03 13.90
C ASN A 24 -7.30 -1.74 14.67
N ARG A 25 -6.70 -0.62 14.27
CA ARG A 25 -6.92 0.70 14.91
C ARG A 25 -8.35 1.18 14.80
N PHE A 26 -9.05 0.85 13.71
CA PHE A 26 -10.40 1.30 13.43
C PHE A 26 -11.46 0.20 13.60
N GLY A 27 -11.21 -0.71 14.53
CA GLY A 27 -12.20 -1.67 15.04
C GLY A 27 -12.37 -2.94 14.21
N GLY A 28 -11.44 -3.23 13.33
CA GLY A 28 -11.50 -4.40 12.46
C GLY A 28 -12.19 -4.14 11.12
N ILE A 29 -12.46 -5.22 10.39
CA ILE A 29 -13.18 -5.20 9.13
C ILE A 29 -14.68 -5.07 9.41
N GLY A 30 -15.29 -3.99 8.91
CA GLY A 30 -16.73 -3.75 9.03
C GLY A 30 -17.50 -4.30 7.83
N GLU A 31 -17.04 -4.03 6.63
CA GLU A 31 -17.68 -4.45 5.39
C GLU A 31 -16.64 -4.84 4.35
N GLU A 32 -16.88 -5.91 3.62
CA GLU A 32 -16.03 -6.35 2.53
C GLU A 32 -16.82 -6.36 1.22
N ALA A 33 -16.49 -5.47 0.32
CA ALA A 33 -17.00 -5.42 -1.04
C ALA A 33 -16.08 -6.17 -2.01
N ASP A 34 -16.48 -6.29 -3.27
CA ASP A 34 -15.70 -7.04 -4.27
C ASP A 34 -14.29 -6.50 -4.51
N CYS A 35 -14.11 -5.18 -4.40
CA CYS A 35 -12.83 -4.53 -4.73
C CYS A 35 -12.26 -3.66 -3.60
N PHE A 36 -12.94 -3.52 -2.46
CA PHE A 36 -12.44 -2.78 -1.31
C PHE A 36 -12.98 -3.34 0.00
N THR A 37 -12.30 -3.03 1.08
CA THR A 37 -12.64 -3.38 2.47
C THR A 37 -12.84 -2.11 3.25
N VAL A 38 -13.92 -2.00 4.03
CA VAL A 38 -14.22 -0.86 4.90
C VAL A 38 -13.95 -1.24 6.35
N CYS A 39 -13.25 -0.39 7.09
CA CYS A 39 -13.10 -0.56 8.53
C CYS A 39 -14.41 -0.27 9.26
N ASN A 40 -14.58 -0.80 10.48
CA ASN A 40 -15.80 -0.56 11.28
C ASN A 40 -16.07 0.94 11.51
N ASP A 41 -15.03 1.75 11.66
CA ASP A 41 -15.14 3.23 11.71
C ASP A 41 -15.44 3.86 10.35
N ARG A 42 -15.91 3.23 9.39
CA ARG A 42 -16.34 3.73 8.06
C ARG A 42 -15.62 4.95 7.45
N ARG A 43 -14.76 5.65 8.19
CA ARG A 43 -13.91 6.74 7.67
C ARG A 43 -12.75 6.22 6.82
N PHE A 44 -12.35 4.97 7.05
CA PHE A 44 -11.18 4.36 6.41
C PHE A 44 -11.58 3.14 5.61
N GLY A 45 -11.10 3.11 4.37
CA GLY A 45 -11.21 1.97 3.47
C GLY A 45 -9.85 1.57 2.90
N LEU A 46 -9.77 0.32 2.47
CA LEU A 46 -8.60 -0.25 1.83
C LEU A 46 -9.02 -0.87 0.49
N VAL A 47 -8.28 -0.56 -0.57
CA VAL A 47 -8.52 -1.20 -1.85
C VAL A 47 -8.08 -2.66 -1.80
N GLY A 48 -8.97 -3.56 -2.27
CA GLY A 48 -8.79 -5.01 -2.23
C GLY A 48 -9.40 -5.66 -1.00
N ARG A 49 -9.26 -6.98 -0.91
CA ARG A 49 -9.81 -7.80 0.18
C ARG A 49 -8.77 -8.10 1.25
N TYR A 50 -9.20 -8.13 2.50
CA TYR A 50 -8.36 -8.43 3.68
C TYR A 50 -8.96 -9.58 4.51
N ASP A 51 -9.43 -10.63 3.86
CA ASP A 51 -10.09 -11.80 4.45
C ASP A 51 -9.16 -12.79 5.19
N GLY A 52 -8.00 -12.34 5.63
CA GLY A 52 -7.00 -13.17 6.32
C GLY A 52 -6.20 -14.10 5.41
N LYS A 53 -6.45 -14.13 4.10
CA LYS A 53 -5.65 -14.90 3.15
C LYS A 53 -4.27 -14.27 2.93
N LYS A 54 -3.35 -15.05 2.37
CA LYS A 54 -1.92 -14.72 2.23
C LYS A 54 -1.62 -13.40 1.51
N TYR A 55 -2.51 -12.94 0.65
CA TYR A 55 -2.36 -11.71 -0.14
C TYR A 55 -3.60 -10.84 0.05
N GLY A 56 -3.39 -9.57 0.38
CA GLY A 56 -4.42 -8.55 0.48
C GLY A 56 -4.18 -7.42 -0.53
N GLY A 57 -4.96 -6.35 -0.41
CA GLY A 57 -4.74 -5.11 -1.13
C GLY A 57 -4.99 -5.17 -2.63
N VAL A 58 -4.36 -4.24 -3.34
CA VAL A 58 -4.50 -4.08 -4.80
C VAL A 58 -4.15 -5.35 -5.57
N ASP A 59 -3.27 -6.20 -5.04
CA ASP A 59 -2.89 -7.47 -5.67
C ASP A 59 -4.10 -8.42 -5.83
N ARG A 60 -5.20 -8.19 -5.12
CA ARG A 60 -6.45 -8.97 -5.21
C ARG A 60 -7.50 -8.38 -6.15
N LEU A 61 -7.26 -7.23 -6.73
CA LEU A 61 -8.09 -6.70 -7.82
C LEU A 61 -7.90 -7.47 -9.14
N THR A 62 -6.89 -8.34 -9.19
CA THR A 62 -6.63 -9.17 -10.35
C THR A 62 -7.55 -10.36 -10.38
N ASN A 63 -8.00 -10.73 -11.56
CA ASN A 63 -8.46 -12.06 -11.96
C ASN A 63 -9.92 -12.24 -12.29
N GLU A 64 -10.58 -11.20 -12.72
CA GLU A 64 -11.71 -11.44 -13.60
C GLU A 64 -11.30 -11.08 -15.05
N LYS A 65 -11.11 -12.11 -15.88
CA LYS A 65 -11.00 -12.01 -17.35
C LYS A 65 -9.85 -11.17 -17.93
N GLY A 66 -8.62 -11.31 -17.39
CA GLY A 66 -7.44 -10.76 -18.08
C GLY A 66 -7.24 -9.24 -17.96
N SER A 67 -8.02 -8.54 -17.17
CA SER A 67 -7.76 -7.14 -16.85
C SER A 67 -6.59 -7.01 -15.86
N SER A 68 -5.69 -6.04 -16.09
CA SER A 68 -4.62 -5.76 -15.13
C SER A 68 -5.20 -5.11 -13.86
N CYS A 69 -4.64 -5.42 -12.67
CA CYS A 69 -5.08 -4.78 -11.42
C CYS A 69 -5.03 -3.26 -11.47
N THR A 70 -4.12 -2.68 -12.24
CA THR A 70 -4.01 -1.23 -12.40
C THR A 70 -5.13 -0.62 -13.23
N SER A 71 -5.76 -1.35 -14.16
CA SER A 71 -6.89 -0.85 -14.94
C SER A 71 -8.18 -0.73 -14.12
N ARG A 72 -8.34 -1.55 -13.07
CA ARG A 72 -9.49 -1.52 -12.15
C ARG A 72 -9.26 -0.64 -10.93
N LEU A 73 -8.05 -0.12 -10.74
CA LEU A 73 -7.69 0.60 -9.53
C LEU A 73 -8.51 1.89 -9.36
N SER A 74 -8.68 2.68 -10.41
CA SER A 74 -9.46 3.91 -10.35
C SER A 74 -10.93 3.66 -10.01
N GLU A 75 -11.52 2.61 -10.57
CA GLU A 75 -12.88 2.17 -10.23
C GLU A 75 -12.99 1.79 -8.76
N ALA A 76 -12.08 0.94 -8.27
CA ALA A 76 -12.06 0.48 -6.88
C ALA A 76 -11.84 1.64 -5.88
N VAL A 77 -10.97 2.58 -6.22
CA VAL A 77 -10.74 3.79 -5.41
C VAL A 77 -11.98 4.67 -5.40
N GLY A 78 -12.62 4.89 -6.55
CA GLY A 78 -13.85 5.68 -6.65
C GLY A 78 -14.97 5.11 -5.77
N LEU A 79 -15.26 3.81 -5.91
CA LEU A 79 -16.28 3.13 -5.10
C LEU A 79 -15.95 3.17 -3.59
N ALA A 80 -14.68 3.02 -3.21
CA ALA A 80 -14.27 3.13 -1.82
C ALA A 80 -14.42 4.57 -1.29
N LEU A 81 -14.13 5.59 -2.10
CA LEU A 81 -14.32 7.00 -1.73
C LEU A 81 -15.80 7.39 -1.57
N ASP A 82 -16.73 6.72 -2.24
CA ASP A 82 -18.16 6.94 -2.01
C ASP A 82 -18.57 6.59 -0.57
N THR A 83 -17.87 5.63 0.05
CA THR A 83 -18.17 5.13 1.39
C THR A 83 -17.25 5.70 2.47
N CYS A 84 -15.98 5.95 2.14
CA CYS A 84 -14.92 6.32 3.09
C CYS A 84 -14.36 7.71 2.82
N ASP A 85 -13.78 8.35 3.85
CA ASP A 85 -13.06 9.62 3.71
C ASP A 85 -11.60 9.42 3.33
N VAL A 86 -11.00 8.31 3.76
CA VAL A 86 -9.60 7.95 3.50
C VAL A 86 -9.53 6.57 2.89
N VAL A 87 -8.94 6.46 1.72
CA VAL A 87 -8.75 5.19 1.00
C VAL A 87 -7.27 4.84 0.88
N LEU A 88 -6.90 3.69 1.43
CA LEU A 88 -5.56 3.17 1.42
C LEU A 88 -5.39 2.12 0.32
N CYS A 89 -4.35 2.27 -0.50
CA CYS A 89 -3.98 1.31 -1.54
C CYS A 89 -2.59 0.77 -1.26
N GLU A 90 -2.45 -0.55 -1.07
CA GLU A 90 -1.15 -1.21 -0.96
C GLU A 90 -1.10 -2.44 -1.85
N GLY A 91 0.07 -2.78 -2.35
CA GLY A 91 0.27 -3.95 -3.19
C GLY A 91 1.58 -3.91 -3.97
N SER A 92 1.82 -4.98 -4.71
CA SER A 92 3.05 -5.16 -5.47
C SER A 92 3.20 -4.20 -6.65
N TYR A 93 2.09 -3.66 -7.15
CA TYR A 93 2.06 -2.77 -8.30
C TYR A 93 2.20 -1.29 -7.95
N MET A 94 2.15 -0.95 -6.65
CA MET A 94 2.27 0.43 -6.17
C MET A 94 3.73 0.96 -6.23
N ASP A 95 4.68 0.15 -6.69
CA ASP A 95 6.11 0.49 -6.80
C ASP A 95 6.50 1.16 -8.13
N THR A 96 5.51 1.58 -8.93
CA THR A 96 5.71 2.21 -10.22
C THR A 96 5.04 3.58 -10.29
N PHE A 97 5.46 4.37 -11.27
CA PHE A 97 4.80 5.61 -11.68
C PHE A 97 4.14 5.39 -13.03
N GLY A 98 2.85 5.69 -13.14
CA GLY A 98 2.12 5.49 -14.38
C GLY A 98 0.73 6.13 -14.36
N MET A 99 0.16 6.33 -15.54
CA MET A 99 -1.10 7.08 -15.72
C MET A 99 -2.26 6.50 -14.91
N ASN A 100 -2.46 5.17 -14.93
CA ASN A 100 -3.56 4.54 -14.19
C ASN A 100 -3.42 4.74 -12.66
N LEU A 101 -2.20 4.68 -12.15
CA LEU A 101 -1.93 4.92 -10.73
C LEU A 101 -2.14 6.40 -10.38
N THR A 102 -1.65 7.29 -11.24
CA THR A 102 -1.80 8.74 -11.07
C THR A 102 -3.28 9.13 -11.11
N ASN A 103 -4.05 8.62 -12.06
CA ASN A 103 -5.49 8.87 -12.14
C ASN A 103 -6.22 8.41 -10.89
N ALA A 104 -5.94 7.20 -10.40
CA ALA A 104 -6.54 6.70 -9.16
C ALA A 104 -6.16 7.54 -7.93
N LEU A 105 -4.91 8.00 -7.85
CA LEU A 105 -4.43 8.82 -6.74
C LEU A 105 -5.13 10.19 -6.68
N PHE A 106 -5.42 10.79 -7.82
CA PHE A 106 -6.07 12.10 -7.92
C PHE A 106 -7.60 12.07 -7.93
N LEU A 107 -8.23 10.94 -7.60
CA LEU A 107 -9.67 10.89 -7.34
C LEU A 107 -10.05 11.53 -5.99
N GLY A 108 -9.12 11.63 -5.06
CA GLY A 108 -9.33 12.34 -3.80
C GLY A 108 -8.97 13.83 -3.88
N ASP A 109 -9.48 14.60 -2.93
CA ASP A 109 -9.10 16.02 -2.74
C ASP A 109 -7.63 16.15 -2.29
N LYS A 110 -7.12 15.12 -1.61
CA LYS A 110 -5.72 14.99 -1.19
C LYS A 110 -5.12 13.68 -1.68
N ALA A 111 -3.84 13.74 -2.03
CA ALA A 111 -3.02 12.62 -2.44
C ALA A 111 -1.79 12.46 -1.55
N LEU A 112 -1.52 11.24 -1.08
CA LEU A 112 -0.36 10.93 -0.26
C LEU A 112 0.34 9.67 -0.78
N ILE A 113 1.66 9.74 -0.96
CA ILE A 113 2.52 8.57 -1.14
C ILE A 113 3.27 8.29 0.16
N VAL A 114 3.11 7.08 0.68
CA VAL A 114 3.89 6.56 1.80
C VAL A 114 4.91 5.57 1.23
N SER A 115 6.15 6.00 1.14
CA SER A 115 7.25 5.22 0.57
C SER A 115 8.00 4.50 1.69
N LEU A 116 7.83 3.18 1.77
CA LEU A 116 8.50 2.34 2.75
C LEU A 116 9.79 1.75 2.18
N TYR A 117 10.84 1.81 2.97
CA TYR A 117 12.12 1.18 2.65
C TYR A 117 12.74 0.53 3.90
N ALA A 118 13.73 -0.33 3.70
CA ALA A 118 14.56 -0.87 4.76
C ALA A 118 15.99 -1.13 4.25
N PRO A 119 16.99 -1.13 5.13
CA PRO A 119 18.36 -1.50 4.76
C PRO A 119 18.43 -2.90 4.15
N PRO A 120 19.38 -3.16 3.22
CA PRO A 120 19.50 -4.45 2.54
C PRO A 120 19.56 -5.67 3.46
N LEU A 121 20.30 -5.57 4.56
CA LEU A 121 20.43 -6.66 5.53
C LEU A 121 19.10 -6.98 6.22
N VAL A 122 18.31 -5.96 6.54
CA VAL A 122 16.98 -6.13 7.15
C VAL A 122 16.01 -6.77 6.17
N LEU A 123 16.03 -6.35 4.89
CA LEU A 123 15.23 -6.98 3.85
C LEU A 123 15.62 -8.45 3.64
N TYR A 124 16.92 -8.75 3.68
CA TYR A 124 17.41 -10.12 3.56
C TYR A 124 16.92 -11.00 4.71
N SER A 125 17.03 -10.53 5.96
CA SER A 125 16.54 -11.25 7.13
C SER A 125 15.04 -11.56 7.03
N ARG A 126 14.24 -10.52 6.76
CA ARG A 126 12.78 -10.66 6.61
C ARG A 126 12.38 -11.57 5.44
N LEU A 127 13.14 -11.55 4.34
CA LEU A 127 12.90 -12.43 3.20
C LEU A 127 13.19 -13.89 3.58
N LYS A 128 14.27 -14.13 4.33
CA LYS A 128 14.66 -15.45 4.84
C LYS A 128 13.60 -16.01 5.80
N GLU A 129 13.13 -15.20 6.75
CA GLU A 129 12.06 -15.57 7.68
C GLU A 129 10.77 -15.94 6.94
N ARG A 130 10.39 -15.14 5.94
CA ARG A 130 9.18 -15.38 5.14
C ARG A 130 9.25 -16.63 4.26
N SER A 131 10.44 -17.07 3.87
CA SER A 131 10.63 -18.28 3.06
C SER A 131 10.48 -19.58 3.85
N ASP A 132 10.25 -19.52 5.18
CA ASP A 132 10.08 -20.64 6.11
C ASP A 132 11.24 -21.67 6.06
N GLY A 133 12.41 -21.24 5.61
CA GLY A 133 13.58 -22.10 5.49
C GLY A 133 13.45 -23.23 4.44
N LYS A 134 12.32 -23.36 3.75
CA LYS A 134 12.03 -24.47 2.82
C LYS A 134 12.86 -24.43 1.55
N HIS A 135 13.19 -23.25 1.09
CA HIS A 135 14.11 -23.02 -0.02
C HIS A 135 14.96 -21.82 0.39
N GLY A 136 16.25 -22.01 0.60
CA GLY A 136 17.14 -20.91 0.94
C GLY A 136 16.89 -19.69 0.07
N VAL A 137 17.04 -18.48 0.63
CA VAL A 137 16.92 -17.23 -0.14
C VAL A 137 17.98 -17.27 -1.23
N VAL A 138 17.56 -17.46 -2.48
CA VAL A 138 18.50 -17.43 -3.61
C VAL A 138 18.90 -15.98 -3.86
N LYS A 139 20.16 -15.78 -4.22
CA LYS A 139 20.70 -14.45 -4.60
C LYS A 139 19.77 -13.68 -5.53
N ARG A 140 19.16 -14.36 -6.49
CA ARG A 140 18.19 -13.80 -7.45
C ARG A 140 16.96 -13.16 -6.78
N ASP A 141 16.44 -13.76 -5.72
CA ASP A 141 15.26 -13.23 -5.04
C ASP A 141 15.60 -11.94 -4.27
N PHE A 142 16.78 -11.89 -3.67
CA PHE A 142 17.28 -10.69 -3.02
C PHE A 142 17.53 -9.56 -4.02
N GLU A 143 18.16 -9.85 -5.15
CA GLU A 143 18.39 -8.87 -6.22
C GLU A 143 17.08 -8.28 -6.75
N ARG A 144 16.04 -9.13 -6.91
CA ARG A 144 14.70 -8.68 -7.32
C ARG A 144 14.05 -7.76 -6.28
N VAL A 145 14.11 -8.12 -5.01
CA VAL A 145 13.56 -7.31 -3.91
C VAL A 145 14.26 -5.96 -3.83
N PHE A 146 15.58 -5.94 -3.98
CA PHE A 146 16.36 -4.71 -3.92
C PHE A 146 16.13 -3.82 -5.15
N ALA A 147 16.07 -4.41 -6.34
CA ALA A 147 15.71 -3.66 -7.56
C ALA A 147 14.30 -3.05 -7.45
N LYS A 148 13.36 -3.78 -6.86
CA LYS A 148 12.00 -3.31 -6.62
C LYS A 148 11.98 -2.14 -5.62
N GLN A 149 12.80 -2.17 -4.56
CA GLN A 149 12.91 -1.05 -3.63
C GLN A 149 13.40 0.22 -4.35
N ARG A 150 14.44 0.12 -5.18
CA ARG A 150 14.92 1.27 -5.98
C ARG A 150 13.84 1.83 -6.89
N ARG A 151 13.05 0.98 -7.55
CA ARG A 151 11.92 1.43 -8.39
C ARG A 151 10.87 2.17 -7.57
N ALA A 152 10.48 1.64 -6.42
CA ALA A 152 9.51 2.27 -5.54
C ALA A 152 9.98 3.66 -5.07
N MET A 153 11.26 3.79 -4.71
CA MET A 153 11.85 5.08 -4.32
C MET A 153 11.87 6.07 -5.50
N SER A 154 12.25 5.61 -6.70
CA SER A 154 12.22 6.44 -7.91
C SER A 154 10.79 6.86 -8.28
N ALA A 155 9.81 5.98 -8.14
CA ALA A 155 8.41 6.31 -8.37
C ALA A 155 7.92 7.38 -7.38
N ALA A 156 8.26 7.24 -6.09
CA ALA A 156 7.94 8.25 -5.06
C ALA A 156 8.52 9.63 -5.40
N GLN A 157 9.77 9.70 -5.86
CA GLN A 157 10.38 10.95 -6.32
C GLN A 157 9.63 11.57 -7.52
N LYS A 158 9.18 10.76 -8.47
CA LYS A 158 8.35 11.23 -9.60
C LYS A 158 7.01 11.78 -9.13
N TYR A 159 6.34 11.13 -8.19
CA TYR A 159 5.13 11.68 -7.60
C TYR A 159 5.38 13.01 -6.89
N GLN A 160 6.48 13.12 -6.16
CA GLN A 160 6.88 14.37 -5.50
C GLN A 160 7.13 15.50 -6.51
N SER A 161 7.74 15.20 -7.67
CA SER A 161 8.01 16.21 -8.71
C SER A 161 6.76 16.78 -9.39
N ILE A 162 5.62 16.08 -9.30
CA ILE A 162 4.31 16.56 -9.77
C ILE A 162 3.44 17.12 -8.63
N GLY A 163 4.04 17.44 -7.48
CA GLY A 163 3.37 18.12 -6.37
C GLY A 163 2.65 17.20 -5.37
N VAL A 164 2.73 15.87 -5.52
CA VAL A 164 2.14 14.94 -4.56
C VAL A 164 2.95 14.94 -3.26
N LYS A 165 2.29 14.98 -2.12
CA LYS A 165 2.94 14.80 -0.82
C LYS A 165 3.53 13.39 -0.72
N VAL A 166 4.81 13.31 -0.39
CA VAL A 166 5.52 12.04 -0.16
C VAL A 166 6.05 12.02 1.27
N MET A 167 5.78 10.92 1.99
CA MET A 167 6.40 10.59 3.27
C MET A 167 7.24 9.34 3.10
N GLN A 168 8.48 9.35 3.61
CA GLN A 168 9.41 8.22 3.52
C GLN A 168 9.72 7.68 4.91
N PHE A 169 9.65 6.35 5.07
CA PHE A 169 9.90 5.70 6.34
C PHE A 169 10.87 4.52 6.21
N ASP A 170 11.90 4.53 7.04
CA ASP A 170 12.75 3.37 7.29
C ASP A 170 12.04 2.42 8.26
N THR A 171 11.55 1.31 7.75
CA THR A 171 10.80 0.33 8.55
C THR A 171 11.68 -0.55 9.45
N SER A 172 12.98 -0.34 9.47
CA SER A 172 13.87 -0.87 10.50
C SER A 172 13.89 -0.01 11.77
N LYS A 173 13.41 1.24 11.67
CA LYS A 173 13.44 2.24 12.76
C LYS A 173 12.07 2.79 13.13
N THR A 174 11.08 2.62 12.24
CA THR A 174 9.73 3.20 12.40
C THR A 174 8.71 2.08 12.44
N THR A 175 7.89 2.03 13.48
CA THR A 175 6.82 1.02 13.62
C THR A 175 5.65 1.32 12.69
N ALA A 176 4.82 0.31 12.42
CA ALA A 176 3.64 0.45 11.59
C ALA A 176 2.63 1.44 12.20
N GLU A 177 2.49 1.45 13.52
CA GLU A 177 1.62 2.36 14.27
C GLU A 177 2.07 3.82 14.09
N LYS A 178 3.40 4.09 14.15
CA LYS A 178 3.92 5.45 13.94
C LYS A 178 3.74 5.92 12.50
N ILE A 179 3.90 5.03 11.53
CA ILE A 179 3.60 5.33 10.11
C ILE A 179 2.11 5.65 9.96
N LEU A 180 1.25 4.85 10.58
CA LEU A 180 -0.20 5.04 10.55
C LEU A 180 -0.61 6.37 11.17
N GLU A 181 -0.05 6.77 12.32
CA GLU A 181 -0.29 8.09 12.93
C GLU A 181 -0.03 9.22 11.93
N ASN A 182 1.11 9.19 11.23
CA ASN A 182 1.43 10.22 10.22
C ASN A 182 0.42 10.22 9.05
N ILE A 183 -0.07 9.06 8.63
CA ILE A 183 -1.10 8.94 7.59
C ILE A 183 -2.40 9.59 8.08
N ILE A 184 -2.84 9.27 9.29
CA ILE A 184 -4.07 9.78 9.90
C ILE A 184 -3.99 11.30 10.04
N ASP A 185 -2.91 11.81 10.63
CA ASP A 185 -2.69 13.24 10.83
C ASP A 185 -2.80 14.00 9.50
N TYR A 186 -2.10 13.54 8.45
CA TYR A 186 -2.18 14.17 7.14
C TYR A 186 -3.58 14.10 6.53
N SER A 187 -4.24 12.95 6.66
CA SER A 187 -5.51 12.69 5.98
C SER A 187 -6.68 13.44 6.62
N LEU A 188 -6.65 13.63 7.94
CA LEU A 188 -7.74 14.25 8.70
C LEU A 188 -7.51 15.73 9.03
N THR A 189 -6.31 16.27 8.81
CA THR A 189 -6.04 17.71 8.94
C THR A 189 -6.77 18.46 7.82
N LYS A 190 -7.47 19.56 8.19
CA LYS A 190 -8.16 20.43 7.23
C LYS A 190 -7.20 21.27 6.39
#